data_e84e7d2c873371bad4d88e93b4123f8d
#
_entry.id   e84e7d2c873371bad4d88e93b4123f8d
#
_cell.length_a   1.000
_cell.length_b   1.000
_cell.length_c   1.000
_cell.angle_alpha   90.00
_cell.angle_beta   90.00
_cell.angle_gamma   90.00
#
_symmetry.space_group_name_H-M   'P 1'
#
loop_
_entity.id
_entity.type
_entity.pdbx_description
1 polymer ?
#
loop_
_entity_poly.entity_id
_entity_poly.type
_entity_poly.pdbx_seq_one_letter_code
_entity_poly.pdbx_strand_id
1 'polypeptide(L)'
;MWYAIISEDVENSLEKRIAARPDHLDRLYQLRDNGRLLLAGPHPAVDSEDPGTAGFSGSLVVAEFDSLKSAESWASEDPYMTAGVYSNVTVKPFKKVLP
;
A
#
# COMPACT_ATOMS: atom_id res chain seq x y z
N MET A 1 -10.50 -5.41 13.15
CA MET A 1 -10.99 -4.12 12.62
C MET A 1 -10.21 -3.72 11.39
N TRP A 2 -10.83 -3.02 10.45
CA TRP A 2 -10.16 -2.54 9.25
C TRP A 2 -9.30 -1.31 9.54
N TYR A 3 -8.19 -1.19 8.80
CA TYR A 3 -7.32 -0.01 8.81
C TYR A 3 -6.96 0.37 7.38
N ALA A 4 -6.98 1.66 7.10
CA ALA A 4 -6.55 2.20 5.82
C ALA A 4 -5.09 2.63 5.93
N ILE A 5 -4.28 2.13 5.04
CA ILE A 5 -2.86 2.47 4.93
C ILE A 5 -2.70 3.27 3.65
N ILE A 6 -2.43 4.55 3.79
CA ILE A 6 -2.36 5.51 2.70
C ILE A 6 -0.92 5.98 2.57
N SER A 7 -0.30 5.67 1.44
CA SER A 7 1.11 5.95 1.20
C SER A 7 1.28 6.95 0.08
N GLU A 8 2.26 7.83 0.21
CA GLU A 8 2.67 8.77 -0.84
C GLU A 8 4.07 8.41 -1.29
N ASP A 9 4.31 8.43 -2.60
CA ASP A 9 5.59 8.10 -3.19
C ASP A 9 6.55 9.29 -3.18
N VAL A 10 7.85 8.98 -3.19
CA VAL A 10 8.87 9.95 -3.60
C VAL A 10 8.72 10.25 -5.09
N GLU A 11 9.28 11.36 -5.56
CA GLU A 11 9.34 11.64 -6.99
C GLU A 11 10.14 10.55 -7.72
N ASN A 12 9.72 10.23 -8.93
CA ASN A 12 10.39 9.26 -9.81
C ASN A 12 10.55 7.87 -9.17
N SER A 13 9.49 7.40 -8.52
CA SER A 13 9.49 6.14 -7.78
C SER A 13 9.35 4.88 -8.64
N LEU A 14 9.03 5.01 -9.94
CA LEU A 14 8.61 3.87 -10.76
C LEU A 14 9.64 2.73 -10.79
N GLU A 15 10.90 3.03 -11.04
CA GLU A 15 11.95 2.00 -11.08
C GLU A 15 12.10 1.30 -9.73
N LYS A 16 12.01 2.05 -8.63
CA LYS A 16 12.07 1.50 -7.27
C LYS A 16 10.87 0.60 -7.00
N ARG A 17 9.68 1.00 -7.47
CA ARG A 17 8.47 0.17 -7.35
C ARG A 17 8.63 -1.14 -8.11
N ILE A 18 9.11 -1.08 -9.35
CA ILE A 18 9.30 -2.28 -10.18
C ILE A 18 10.26 -3.26 -9.50
N ALA A 19 11.38 -2.77 -8.98
CA ALA A 19 12.38 -3.60 -8.33
C ALA A 19 11.85 -4.27 -7.04
N ALA A 20 11.08 -3.56 -6.22
CA ALA A 20 10.59 -4.06 -4.94
C ALA A 20 9.19 -4.71 -5.02
N ARG A 21 8.53 -4.64 -6.17
CA ARG A 21 7.14 -5.08 -6.33
C ARG A 21 6.89 -6.54 -5.96
N PRO A 22 7.73 -7.50 -6.38
CA PRO A 22 7.48 -8.91 -6.01
C PRO A 22 7.37 -9.12 -4.51
N ASP A 23 8.28 -8.58 -3.73
CA ASP A 23 8.29 -8.71 -2.27
C ASP A 23 7.11 -7.97 -1.62
N HIS A 24 6.77 -6.80 -2.14
CA HIS A 24 5.61 -6.02 -1.71
C HIS A 24 4.31 -6.81 -1.92
N LEU A 25 4.13 -7.40 -3.10
CA LEU A 25 2.94 -8.20 -3.42
C LEU A 25 2.85 -9.46 -2.58
N ASP A 26 3.97 -10.12 -2.26
CA ASP A 26 3.96 -11.33 -1.43
C ASP A 26 3.29 -11.07 -0.07
N ARG A 27 3.53 -9.93 0.54
CA ARG A 27 2.90 -9.57 1.80
C ARG A 27 1.39 -9.32 1.65
N LEU A 28 0.98 -8.72 0.55
CA LEU A 28 -0.44 -8.51 0.24
C LEU A 28 -1.15 -9.84 -0.02
N TYR A 29 -0.50 -10.76 -0.72
CA TYR A 29 -1.04 -12.11 -0.94
C TYR A 29 -1.25 -12.85 0.37
N GLN A 30 -0.35 -12.72 1.33
CA GLN A 30 -0.51 -13.31 2.67
C GLN A 30 -1.75 -12.78 3.37
N LEU A 31 -1.99 -11.47 3.33
CA LEU A 31 -3.21 -10.88 3.89
C LEU A 31 -4.46 -11.41 3.18
N ARG A 32 -4.42 -11.47 1.85
CA ARG A 32 -5.53 -11.99 1.04
C ARG A 32 -5.85 -13.44 1.42
N ASP A 33 -4.83 -14.28 1.47
CA ASP A 33 -5.00 -15.72 1.73
C ASP A 33 -5.50 -15.99 3.15
N ASN A 34 -5.24 -15.09 4.08
CA ASN A 34 -5.77 -15.13 5.45
C ASN A 34 -7.15 -14.47 5.58
N GLY A 35 -7.74 -14.01 4.49
CA GLY A 35 -9.06 -13.33 4.52
C GLY A 35 -9.04 -11.96 5.17
N ARG A 36 -7.88 -11.31 5.25
CA ARG A 36 -7.67 -10.05 5.95
C ARG A 36 -7.51 -8.85 5.03
N LEU A 37 -7.54 -9.03 3.72
CA LEU A 37 -7.38 -7.94 2.75
C LEU A 37 -8.75 -7.53 2.19
N LEU A 38 -9.12 -6.26 2.35
CA LEU A 38 -10.31 -5.71 1.73
C LEU A 38 -10.01 -5.24 0.30
N LEU A 39 -8.96 -4.44 0.13
CA LEU A 39 -8.51 -3.97 -1.17
C LEU A 39 -7.07 -3.49 -1.09
N ALA A 40 -6.39 -3.45 -2.23
CA ALA A 40 -5.06 -2.88 -2.35
C ALA A 40 -4.83 -2.43 -3.78
N GLY A 41 -4.15 -1.30 -3.95
CA GLY A 41 -3.78 -0.81 -5.26
C GLY A 41 -3.00 0.50 -5.20
N PRO A 42 -2.26 0.80 -6.27
CA PRO A 42 -1.53 2.05 -6.38
C PRO A 42 -2.40 3.18 -6.91
N HIS A 43 -1.99 4.41 -6.62
CA HIS A 43 -2.59 5.62 -7.20
C HIS A 43 -1.81 5.99 -8.47
N PRO A 44 -2.40 5.89 -9.68
CA PRO A 44 -1.72 6.37 -10.87
C PRO A 44 -1.39 7.86 -10.76
N ALA A 45 -0.23 8.25 -11.27
CA ALA A 45 0.20 9.66 -11.19
C ALA A 45 -0.54 10.56 -12.17
N VAL A 46 -1.26 9.98 -13.13
CA VAL A 46 -2.13 10.67 -14.09
C VAL A 46 -3.48 9.96 -14.12
N ASP A 47 -4.49 10.60 -14.69
CA ASP A 47 -5.85 10.06 -14.74
C ASP A 47 -5.97 8.94 -15.80
N SER A 48 -5.38 7.80 -15.46
CA SER A 48 -5.39 6.58 -16.29
C SER A 48 -5.01 5.37 -15.44
N GLU A 49 -5.65 4.24 -15.68
CA GLU A 49 -5.26 2.97 -15.06
C GLU A 49 -3.88 2.50 -15.56
N ASP A 50 -3.48 2.95 -16.74
CA ASP A 50 -2.20 2.64 -17.37
C ASP A 50 -1.38 3.94 -17.49
N PRO A 51 -0.73 4.39 -16.40
CA PRO A 51 -0.02 5.66 -16.40
C PRO A 51 1.30 5.66 -17.19
N GLY A 52 1.78 4.49 -17.63
CA GLY A 52 3.04 4.37 -18.34
C GLY A 52 4.23 4.90 -17.54
N THR A 53 5.06 5.70 -18.17
CA THR A 53 6.26 6.27 -17.52
C THR A 53 5.96 7.32 -16.47
N ALA A 54 4.74 7.85 -16.43
CA ALA A 54 4.32 8.75 -15.35
C ALA A 54 4.31 8.03 -13.99
N GLY A 55 4.07 6.71 -14.00
CA GLY A 55 4.13 5.89 -12.81
C GLY A 55 3.01 6.17 -11.82
N PHE A 56 3.34 6.07 -10.53
CA PHE A 56 2.37 6.13 -9.44
C PHE A 56 2.78 7.17 -8.40
N SER A 57 1.79 7.76 -7.73
CA SER A 57 2.00 8.77 -6.70
C SER A 57 1.80 8.24 -5.29
N GLY A 58 1.35 7.01 -5.14
CA GLY A 58 1.08 6.41 -3.84
C GLY A 58 0.38 5.08 -3.93
N SER A 59 -0.11 4.61 -2.78
CA SER A 59 -0.84 3.35 -2.66
C SER A 59 -1.92 3.44 -1.59
N LEU A 60 -2.95 2.62 -1.73
CA LEU A 60 -3.95 2.40 -0.71
C LEU A 60 -4.06 0.92 -0.41
N VAL A 61 -3.97 0.56 0.87
CA VAL A 61 -4.26 -0.79 1.36
C VAL A 61 -5.29 -0.66 2.47
N VAL A 62 -6.36 -1.43 2.41
CA VAL A 62 -7.31 -1.57 3.52
C VAL A 62 -7.32 -3.02 3.92
N ALA A 63 -6.93 -3.30 5.16
CA ALA A 63 -6.79 -4.65 5.67
C ALA A 63 -7.15 -4.73 7.16
N GLU A 64 -7.32 -5.95 7.65
CA GLU A 64 -7.68 -6.20 9.04
C GLU A 64 -6.44 -6.40 9.91
N PHE A 65 -6.41 -5.70 11.05
CA PHE A 65 -5.36 -5.83 12.05
C PHE A 65 -5.98 -5.77 13.46
N ASP A 66 -5.25 -6.31 14.44
CA ASP A 66 -5.72 -6.34 15.83
C ASP A 66 -5.76 -4.95 16.48
N SER A 67 -4.90 -4.05 16.03
CA SER A 67 -4.79 -2.69 16.59
C SER A 67 -4.17 -1.73 15.58
N LEU A 68 -4.32 -0.43 15.84
CA LEU A 68 -3.64 0.61 15.06
C LEU A 68 -2.13 0.39 15.06
N LYS A 69 -1.57 0.05 16.20
CA LYS A 69 -0.13 -0.21 16.32
C LYS A 69 0.31 -1.38 15.45
N SER A 70 -0.46 -2.47 15.41
CA SER A 70 -0.18 -3.61 14.53
C SER A 70 -0.21 -3.21 13.07
N ALA A 71 -1.19 -2.40 12.67
CA ALA A 71 -1.29 -1.90 11.30
C ALA A 71 -0.10 -1.01 10.94
N GLU A 72 0.29 -0.12 11.84
CA GLU A 72 1.46 0.75 11.65
C GLU A 72 2.76 -0.06 11.53
N SER A 73 2.94 -1.08 12.36
CA SER A 73 4.09 -1.98 12.30
C SER A 73 4.14 -2.73 10.97
N TRP A 74 3.01 -3.25 10.52
CA TRP A 74 2.92 -3.94 9.24
C TRP A 74 3.30 -3.00 8.08
N ALA A 75 2.80 -1.78 8.11
CA ALA A 75 3.09 -0.77 7.09
C ALA A 75 4.58 -0.40 7.06
N SER A 76 5.20 -0.24 8.24
CA SER A 76 6.61 0.13 8.33
C SER A 76 7.57 -0.94 7.80
N GLU A 77 7.13 -2.19 7.76
CA GLU A 77 7.91 -3.33 7.26
C GLU A 77 7.73 -3.58 5.77
N ASP A 78 6.92 -2.78 5.08
CA ASP A 78 6.70 -2.94 3.65
C ASP A 78 8.02 -2.76 2.89
N PRO A 79 8.35 -3.68 1.95
CA PRO A 79 9.52 -3.54 1.09
C PRO A 79 9.61 -2.19 0.36
N TYR A 80 8.48 -1.54 0.09
CA TYR A 80 8.46 -0.20 -0.50
C TYR A 80 9.01 0.88 0.45
N MET A 81 8.97 0.64 1.76
CA MET A 81 9.62 1.53 2.73
C MET A 81 11.15 1.43 2.62
N THR A 82 11.68 0.21 2.70
CA THR A 82 13.13 -0.05 2.62
C THR A 82 13.71 0.36 1.27
N ALA A 83 12.95 0.15 0.19
CA ALA A 83 13.38 0.51 -1.17
C ALA A 83 13.33 2.02 -1.44
N GLY A 84 12.79 2.82 -0.53
CA GLY A 84 12.69 4.27 -0.71
C GLY A 84 11.60 4.71 -1.68
N VAL A 85 10.55 3.91 -1.85
CA VAL A 85 9.39 4.25 -2.69
C VAL A 85 8.51 5.29 -2.00
N TYR A 86 8.21 5.08 -0.72
CA TYR A 86 7.30 5.94 0.03
C TYR A 86 8.03 7.08 0.73
N SER A 87 7.49 8.29 0.59
CA SER A 87 7.92 9.47 1.36
C SER A 87 7.12 9.63 2.65
N ASN A 88 5.88 9.16 2.66
CA ASN A 88 4.98 9.29 3.79
C ASN A 88 3.95 8.15 3.81
N VAL A 89 3.62 7.69 5.02
CA VAL A 89 2.58 6.66 5.23
C VAL A 89 1.68 7.11 6.37
N THR A 90 0.39 7.11 6.12
CA THR A 90 -0.64 7.40 7.12
C THR A 90 -1.49 6.17 7.34
N VAL A 91 -1.70 5.80 8.60
CA VAL A 91 -2.56 4.66 8.97
C VAL A 91 -3.73 5.18 9.79
N LYS A 92 -4.94 4.83 9.36
CA LYS A 92 -6.18 5.24 10.03
C LYS A 92 -7.11 4.06 10.23
N PRO A 93 -7.83 3.99 11.36
CA PRO A 93 -8.95 3.08 11.50
C PRO A 93 -9.99 3.33 10.40
N PHE A 94 -10.56 2.28 9.86
CA PHE A 94 -11.55 2.36 8.81
C PHE A 94 -12.77 1.53 9.17
N LYS A 95 -13.95 2.13 9.14
CA LYS A 95 -15.21 1.45 9.36
C LYS A 95 -15.88 1.22 8.01
N LYS A 96 -15.97 -0.03 7.59
CA LYS A 96 -16.68 -0.39 6.37
C LYS A 96 -18.18 -0.24 6.61
N VAL A 97 -18.84 0.63 5.87
CA VAL A 97 -20.29 0.85 5.93
C VAL A 97 -20.98 0.20 4.74
N LEU A 98 -20.38 0.31 3.56
CA LEU A 98 -20.89 -0.25 2.30
C LEU A 98 -19.78 -0.97 1.57
N PRO A 99 -20.15 -1.99 0.76
CA PRO A 99 -19.20 -2.64 -0.12
C PRO A 99 -18.74 -1.71 -1.23
#